data_b408c2992a3fd7b93f3103b4d8494755
#
_entry.id   b408c2992a3fd7b93f3103b4d8494755
#
_cell.length_a   1.000
_cell.length_b   1.000
_cell.length_c   1.000
_cell.angle_alpha   90.00
_cell.angle_beta   90.00
_cell.angle_gamma   90.00
#
_symmetry.space_group_name_H-M   'P 1'
#
loop_
_entity.id
_entity.type
_entity.pdbx_description
1 polymer ?
#
loop_
_entity_poly.entity_id
_entity_poly.type
_entity_poly.pdbx_seq_one_letter_code
_entity_poly.pdbx_strand_id
1 'polypeptide(L)'
;MTPFIKKKEIQKNWYIINAENAAVGRLAAFISKILRGKNKSSFNPHIDNGDFVVVTNIEKIKFSGKKMKEKKYYKHTGHPGGIKETTPMIFKEKKQSENILKLAVKRMLPGGPLAKKQLTKLKIYNGEKHPHEIQKPKIINFDKLNKKNILV
;
A
#
# COMPACT_ATOMS: atom_id res chain seq x y z
N MET A 1 12.90 20.16 18.52
CA MET A 1 12.05 19.17 19.25
C MET A 1 10.87 18.78 18.39
N THR A 2 10.55 17.49 18.31
CA THR A 2 9.32 17.02 17.63
C THR A 2 8.12 17.39 18.52
N PRO A 3 7.10 18.09 18.01
CA PRO A 3 5.97 18.51 18.84
C PRO A 3 5.21 17.27 19.35
N PHE A 4 4.85 17.29 20.63
CA PHE A 4 3.97 16.27 21.22
C PHE A 4 2.53 16.57 20.82
N ILE A 5 1.88 15.61 20.18
CA ILE A 5 0.49 15.74 19.70
C ILE A 5 -0.42 14.86 20.54
N LYS A 6 -1.48 15.43 21.06
CA LYS A 6 -2.53 14.69 21.75
C LYS A 6 -3.37 13.91 20.73
N LYS A 7 -3.87 12.73 21.11
CA LYS A 7 -4.70 11.88 20.22
C LYS A 7 -5.92 12.61 19.64
N LYS A 8 -6.47 13.59 20.36
CA LYS A 8 -7.63 14.40 19.94
C LYS A 8 -7.30 15.39 18.80
N GLU A 9 -6.04 15.75 18.64
CA GLU A 9 -5.58 16.73 17.64
C GLU A 9 -5.18 16.10 16.30
N ILE A 10 -5.25 14.77 16.21
CA ILE A 10 -4.85 14.04 15.02
C ILE A 10 -5.91 14.21 13.93
N GLN A 11 -5.56 14.92 12.87
CA GLN A 11 -6.34 15.02 11.65
C GLN A 11 -5.91 13.94 10.65
N LYS A 12 -6.87 13.14 10.16
CA LYS A 12 -6.65 12.09 9.16
C LYS A 12 -7.31 12.49 7.86
N ASN A 13 -6.51 12.58 6.81
CA ASN A 13 -6.97 12.88 5.45
C ASN A 13 -7.19 11.59 4.65
N TRP A 14 -7.96 11.70 3.58
CA TRP A 14 -8.14 10.64 2.61
C TRP A 14 -7.44 11.00 1.32
N TYR A 15 -6.72 10.04 0.77
CA TYR A 15 -6.03 10.17 -0.51
C TYR A 15 -6.44 9.05 -1.45
N ILE A 16 -6.54 9.37 -2.74
CA ILE A 16 -6.78 8.40 -3.80
C ILE A 16 -5.60 8.41 -4.77
N ILE A 17 -5.16 7.22 -5.17
CA ILE A 17 -4.03 6.99 -6.06
C ILE A 17 -4.44 6.00 -7.15
N ASN A 18 -4.25 6.37 -8.41
CA ASN A 18 -4.38 5.44 -9.51
C ASN A 18 -3.10 4.58 -9.63
N ALA A 19 -3.27 3.26 -9.61
CA ALA A 19 -2.17 2.30 -9.72
C ALA A 19 -1.87 1.84 -11.15
N GLU A 20 -2.52 2.44 -12.15
CA GLU A 20 -2.32 2.08 -13.54
C GLU A 20 -0.85 2.24 -13.96
N ASN A 21 -0.27 1.18 -14.50
CA ASN A 21 1.15 1.09 -14.89
C ASN A 21 2.17 1.42 -13.79
N ALA A 22 1.73 1.57 -12.55
CA ALA A 22 2.62 1.90 -11.45
C ALA A 22 3.56 0.73 -11.09
N ALA A 23 4.82 1.05 -10.77
CA ALA A 23 5.77 0.07 -10.26
C ALA A 23 5.41 -0.30 -8.82
N VAL A 24 5.11 -1.61 -8.57
CA VAL A 24 4.66 -2.12 -7.26
C VAL A 24 5.51 -1.62 -6.10
N GLY A 25 6.85 -1.74 -6.19
CA GLY A 25 7.75 -1.38 -5.09
C GLY A 25 7.73 0.10 -4.77
N ARG A 26 7.73 0.97 -5.78
CA ARG A 26 7.68 2.42 -5.60
C ARG A 26 6.35 2.89 -5.05
N LEU A 27 5.25 2.34 -5.58
CA LEU A 27 3.91 2.63 -5.08
C LEU A 27 3.77 2.18 -3.62
N ALA A 28 4.23 0.98 -3.26
CA ALA A 28 4.18 0.48 -1.90
C ALA A 28 5.02 1.33 -0.92
N ALA A 29 6.21 1.80 -1.33
CA ALA A 29 7.05 2.68 -0.53
C ALA A 29 6.37 4.04 -0.29
N PHE A 30 5.76 4.61 -1.32
CA PHE A 30 5.02 5.87 -1.22
C PHE A 30 3.81 5.75 -0.28
N ILE A 31 3.00 4.69 -0.46
CA ILE A 31 1.84 4.41 0.39
C ILE A 31 2.27 4.19 1.84
N SER A 32 3.33 3.42 2.09
CA SER A 32 3.81 3.17 3.46
C SER A 32 4.23 4.45 4.18
N LYS A 33 4.80 5.43 3.46
CA LYS A 33 5.15 6.75 3.98
C LYS A 33 3.91 7.52 4.43
N ILE A 34 2.82 7.49 3.65
CA ILE A 34 1.55 8.16 3.97
C ILE A 34 0.84 7.46 5.15
N LEU A 35 0.75 6.12 5.14
CA LEU A 35 0.11 5.34 6.19
C LEU A 35 0.78 5.52 7.56
N ARG A 36 2.09 5.75 7.58
CA ARG A 36 2.83 6.10 8.81
C ARG A 36 2.68 7.56 9.22
N GLY A 37 2.28 8.44 8.30
CA GLY A 37 2.23 9.87 8.51
C GLY A 37 3.58 10.58 8.42
N LYS A 38 4.60 9.96 7.77
CA LYS A 38 5.94 10.57 7.58
C LYS A 38 5.94 11.79 6.66
N ASN A 39 4.84 12.06 5.99
CA ASN A 39 4.60 13.25 5.17
C ASN A 39 4.16 14.46 6.00
N LYS A 40 3.86 14.27 7.29
CA LYS A 40 3.41 15.35 8.19
C LYS A 40 4.56 15.82 9.08
N SER A 41 4.63 17.13 9.33
CA SER A 41 5.56 17.72 10.30
C SER A 41 5.34 17.19 11.73
N SER A 42 4.12 16.79 12.02
CA SER A 42 3.67 16.24 13.29
C SER A 42 3.91 14.73 13.47
N PHE A 43 4.79 14.14 12.65
CA PHE A 43 5.09 12.72 12.73
C PHE A 43 5.70 12.31 14.06
N ASN A 44 5.11 11.29 14.70
CA ASN A 44 5.65 10.60 15.88
C ASN A 44 5.64 9.09 15.67
N PRO A 45 6.73 8.35 15.97
CA PRO A 45 6.83 6.92 15.71
C PRO A 45 5.82 6.07 16.48
N HIS A 46 5.43 6.49 17.68
CA HIS A 46 4.54 5.75 18.60
C HIS A 46 3.06 6.09 18.42
N ILE A 47 2.74 7.13 17.63
CA ILE A 47 1.36 7.60 17.42
C ILE A 47 0.90 7.24 16.00
N ASP A 48 -0.38 6.86 15.87
CA ASP A 48 -1.01 6.60 14.59
C ASP A 48 -1.53 7.90 13.96
N ASN A 49 -0.61 8.69 13.41
CA ASN A 49 -0.90 9.96 12.70
C ASN A 49 -1.01 9.82 11.18
N GLY A 50 -1.02 8.59 10.66
CA GLY A 50 -1.12 8.33 9.23
C GLY A 50 -2.52 8.55 8.66
N ASP A 51 -2.58 8.74 7.35
CA ASP A 51 -3.78 9.03 6.59
C ASP A 51 -4.37 7.77 5.95
N PHE A 52 -5.59 7.88 5.44
CA PHE A 52 -6.24 6.83 4.67
C PHE A 52 -5.82 6.90 3.20
N VAL A 53 -5.58 5.75 2.59
CA VAL A 53 -5.20 5.67 1.18
C VAL A 53 -6.14 4.70 0.46
N VAL A 54 -6.76 5.19 -0.60
CA VAL A 54 -7.56 4.42 -1.54
C VAL A 54 -6.72 4.22 -2.80
N VAL A 55 -6.58 2.99 -3.26
CA VAL A 55 -5.87 2.64 -4.49
C VAL A 55 -6.85 2.05 -5.48
N THR A 56 -6.90 2.60 -6.69
CA THR A 56 -7.75 2.15 -7.78
C THR A 56 -6.92 1.51 -8.90
N ASN A 57 -7.57 0.77 -9.79
CA ASN A 57 -6.94 0.10 -10.95
C ASN A 57 -5.77 -0.83 -10.62
N ILE A 58 -5.85 -1.55 -9.49
CA ILE A 58 -4.75 -2.40 -9.02
C ILE A 58 -4.40 -3.54 -9.98
N GLU A 59 -5.32 -3.98 -10.81
CA GLU A 59 -5.11 -5.02 -11.81
C GLU A 59 -4.07 -4.64 -12.86
N LYS A 60 -3.93 -3.34 -13.16
CA LYS A 60 -2.98 -2.80 -14.15
C LYS A 60 -1.58 -2.52 -13.58
N ILE A 61 -1.32 -2.91 -12.33
CA ILE A 61 -0.02 -2.71 -11.68
C ILE A 61 1.08 -3.53 -12.36
N LYS A 62 2.29 -2.98 -12.47
CA LYS A 62 3.42 -3.61 -13.17
C LYS A 62 4.59 -3.94 -12.23
N PHE A 63 5.30 -5.00 -12.56
CA PHE A 63 6.61 -5.32 -11.99
C PHE A 63 7.71 -4.99 -12.99
N SER A 64 8.85 -4.52 -12.52
CA SER A 64 10.05 -4.33 -13.35
C SER A 64 10.76 -5.66 -13.61
N GLY A 65 11.20 -5.88 -14.85
CA GLY A 65 11.93 -7.08 -15.27
C GLY A 65 11.08 -8.36 -15.16
N LYS A 66 11.73 -9.49 -14.95
CA LYS A 66 11.09 -10.82 -14.93
C LYS A 66 10.34 -11.17 -13.62
N LYS A 67 10.23 -10.22 -12.67
CA LYS A 67 9.66 -10.45 -11.33
C LYS A 67 8.22 -10.98 -11.33
N MET A 68 7.45 -10.76 -12.39
CA MET A 68 6.08 -11.28 -12.50
C MET A 68 6.05 -12.81 -12.43
N LYS A 69 7.04 -13.49 -13.03
CA LYS A 69 7.15 -14.96 -13.06
C LYS A 69 8.09 -15.51 -12.00
N GLU A 70 9.22 -14.84 -11.76
CA GLU A 70 10.30 -15.35 -10.90
C GLU A 70 10.11 -15.06 -9.42
N LYS A 71 9.39 -13.97 -9.06
CA LYS A 71 9.19 -13.63 -7.66
C LYS A 71 8.29 -14.64 -6.96
N LYS A 72 8.77 -15.22 -5.85
CA LYS A 72 8.02 -16.17 -5.04
C LYS A 72 7.57 -15.55 -3.72
N TYR A 73 6.34 -15.81 -3.35
CA TYR A 73 5.77 -15.51 -2.05
C TYR A 73 5.59 -16.82 -1.29
N TYR A 74 6.18 -16.91 -0.12
CA TYR A 74 6.10 -18.10 0.73
C TYR A 74 5.10 -17.89 1.86
N LYS A 75 4.28 -18.93 2.10
CA LYS A 75 3.38 -19.01 3.25
C LYS A 75 3.52 -20.40 3.87
N HIS A 76 3.86 -20.45 5.15
CA HIS A 76 3.93 -21.69 5.93
C HIS A 76 2.56 -22.00 6.54
N THR A 77 2.15 -23.27 6.52
CA THR A 77 0.84 -23.71 7.06
C THR A 77 0.89 -24.08 8.53
N GLY A 78 2.07 -24.18 9.13
CA GLY A 78 2.29 -24.64 10.51
C GLY A 78 2.60 -26.15 10.65
N HIS A 79 2.47 -26.92 9.56
CA HIS A 79 2.77 -28.37 9.56
C HIS A 79 4.14 -28.66 8.94
N PRO A 80 4.83 -29.76 9.31
CA PRO A 80 6.06 -30.19 8.66
C PRO A 80 5.89 -30.27 7.14
N GLY A 81 6.84 -29.71 6.36
CA GLY A 81 6.76 -29.63 4.90
C GLY A 81 5.70 -28.66 4.34
N GLY A 82 5.01 -27.88 5.18
CA GLY A 82 3.87 -27.04 4.81
C GLY A 82 4.23 -25.68 4.18
N ILE A 83 5.33 -25.54 3.44
CA ILE A 83 5.68 -24.33 2.71
C ILE A 83 4.89 -24.29 1.39
N LYS A 84 4.04 -23.27 1.23
CA LYS A 84 3.34 -23.00 -0.03
C LYS A 84 3.97 -21.83 -0.75
N GLU A 85 4.23 -21.99 -2.05
CA GLU A 85 4.76 -20.97 -2.94
C GLU A 85 3.65 -20.39 -3.82
N THR A 86 3.70 -19.08 -4.06
CA THR A 86 2.77 -18.40 -4.98
C THR A 86 3.54 -17.32 -5.74
N THR A 87 3.29 -17.16 -7.04
CA THR A 87 3.88 -16.09 -7.84
C THR A 87 2.90 -14.93 -8.03
N PRO A 88 3.37 -13.70 -8.37
CA PRO A 88 2.48 -12.59 -8.72
C PRO A 88 1.53 -12.91 -9.87
N MET A 89 1.96 -13.74 -10.82
CA MET A 89 1.13 -14.16 -11.95
C MET A 89 -0.11 -14.91 -11.48
N ILE A 90 0.04 -15.86 -10.55
CA ILE A 90 -1.07 -16.62 -9.96
C ILE A 90 -2.04 -15.68 -9.22
N PHE A 91 -1.54 -14.64 -8.53
CA PHE A 91 -2.42 -13.66 -7.91
C PHE A 91 -3.26 -12.88 -8.92
N LYS A 92 -2.68 -12.51 -10.09
CA LYS A 92 -3.42 -11.85 -11.16
C LYS A 92 -4.49 -12.74 -11.78
N GLU A 93 -4.16 -14.00 -12.09
CA GLU A 93 -5.10 -15.00 -12.63
C GLU A 93 -6.30 -15.21 -11.70
N LYS A 94 -6.06 -15.26 -10.40
CA LYS A 94 -7.10 -15.39 -9.37
C LYS A 94 -7.85 -14.08 -9.05
N LYS A 95 -7.63 -13.01 -9.81
CA LYS A 95 -8.19 -11.67 -9.57
C LYS A 95 -7.91 -11.12 -8.16
N GLN A 96 -6.81 -11.55 -7.55
CA GLN A 96 -6.37 -11.15 -6.21
C GLN A 96 -5.17 -10.21 -6.25
N SER A 97 -5.12 -9.32 -7.24
CA SER A 97 -4.01 -8.35 -7.43
C SER A 97 -3.82 -7.44 -6.22
N GLU A 98 -4.87 -7.21 -5.43
CA GLU A 98 -4.81 -6.46 -4.18
C GLU A 98 -3.80 -7.04 -3.17
N ASN A 99 -3.67 -8.37 -3.10
CA ASN A 99 -2.75 -9.05 -2.20
C ASN A 99 -1.28 -8.73 -2.52
N ILE A 100 -0.95 -8.50 -3.80
CA ILE A 100 0.40 -8.13 -4.23
C ILE A 100 0.82 -6.82 -3.55
N LEU A 101 -0.01 -5.79 -3.66
CA LEU A 101 0.27 -4.47 -3.07
C LEU A 101 0.20 -4.52 -1.55
N LYS A 102 -0.82 -5.19 -0.99
CA LYS A 102 -1.00 -5.33 0.46
C LYS A 102 0.19 -6.01 1.13
N LEU A 103 0.74 -7.08 0.53
CA LEU A 103 1.95 -7.75 1.01
C LEU A 103 3.19 -6.87 0.89
N ALA A 104 3.32 -6.11 -0.21
CA ALA A 104 4.44 -5.18 -0.38
C ALA A 104 4.42 -4.08 0.68
N VAL A 105 3.27 -3.44 0.90
CA VAL A 105 3.10 -2.39 1.92
C VAL A 105 3.31 -2.96 3.33
N LYS A 106 2.73 -4.14 3.64
CA LYS A 106 2.90 -4.79 4.94
C LYS A 106 4.38 -5.01 5.30
N ARG A 107 5.21 -5.40 4.32
CA ARG A 107 6.66 -5.62 4.53
C ARG A 107 7.46 -4.32 4.64
N MET A 108 6.90 -3.19 4.20
CA MET A 108 7.54 -1.86 4.30
C MET A 108 7.08 -1.07 5.54
N LEU A 109 6.04 -1.52 6.21
CA LEU A 109 5.64 -0.96 7.51
C LEU A 109 6.47 -1.62 8.62
N PRO A 110 6.79 -0.88 9.72
CA PRO A 110 7.40 -1.48 10.89
C PRO A 110 6.46 -2.53 11.48
N GLY A 111 7.02 -3.59 12.04
CA GLY A 111 6.23 -4.65 12.68
C GLY A 111 5.40 -4.14 13.88
N GLY A 112 4.54 -5.01 14.41
CA GLY A 112 3.80 -4.76 15.65
C GLY A 112 2.34 -4.35 15.48
N PRO A 113 1.64 -4.08 16.60
CA PRO A 113 0.21 -3.79 16.62
C PRO A 113 -0.13 -2.45 15.93
N LEU A 114 0.75 -1.45 16.03
CA LEU A 114 0.57 -0.15 15.38
C LEU A 114 0.56 -0.29 13.85
N ALA A 115 1.49 -1.07 13.29
CA ALA A 115 1.55 -1.33 11.85
C ALA A 115 0.30 -2.06 11.33
N LYS A 116 -0.27 -2.98 12.12
CA LYS A 116 -1.54 -3.63 11.79
C LYS A 116 -2.67 -2.61 11.68
N LYS A 117 -2.77 -1.66 12.61
CA LYS A 117 -3.75 -0.55 12.56
C LYS A 117 -3.51 0.38 11.37
N GLN A 118 -2.26 0.69 11.05
CA GLN A 118 -1.92 1.50 9.87
C GLN A 118 -2.31 0.80 8.57
N LEU A 119 -2.09 -0.51 8.47
CA LEU A 119 -2.43 -1.30 7.28
C LEU A 119 -3.96 -1.35 7.02
N THR A 120 -4.82 -1.28 8.03
CA THR A 120 -6.28 -1.25 7.83
C THR A 120 -6.79 0.00 7.12
N LYS A 121 -5.99 1.08 7.12
CA LYS A 121 -6.30 2.33 6.42
C LYS A 121 -6.03 2.25 4.92
N LEU A 122 -5.37 1.20 4.45
CA LEU A 122 -5.17 0.95 3.03
C LEU A 122 -6.40 0.24 2.46
N LYS A 123 -7.07 0.88 1.52
CA LYS A 123 -8.20 0.34 0.77
C LYS A 123 -7.78 0.16 -0.68
N ILE A 124 -7.94 -1.04 -1.24
CA ILE A 124 -7.48 -1.38 -2.57
C ILE A 124 -8.67 -1.89 -3.38
N TYR A 125 -8.83 -1.39 -4.60
CA TYR A 125 -9.94 -1.72 -5.47
C TYR A 125 -9.47 -2.10 -6.88
N ASN A 126 -10.14 -3.07 -7.46
CA ASN A 126 -10.07 -3.37 -8.89
C ASN A 126 -10.94 -2.36 -9.63
N GLY A 127 -10.44 -1.83 -10.76
CA GLY A 127 -11.14 -0.79 -11.51
C GLY A 127 -11.12 0.58 -10.84
N GLU A 128 -11.93 1.51 -11.35
CA GLU A 128 -11.97 2.92 -10.94
C GLU A 128 -12.95 3.20 -9.81
N LYS A 129 -14.06 2.44 -9.75
CA LYS A 129 -15.14 2.68 -8.79
C LYS A 129 -14.74 2.24 -7.38
N HIS A 130 -15.06 3.09 -6.40
CA HIS A 130 -14.82 2.82 -4.98
C HIS A 130 -15.94 3.41 -4.10
N PRO A 131 -16.25 2.84 -2.91
CA PRO A 131 -17.35 3.31 -2.06
C PRO A 131 -16.99 4.54 -1.18
N HIS A 132 -15.78 5.12 -1.34
CA HIS A 132 -15.26 6.19 -0.49
C HIS A 132 -15.41 7.60 -1.10
N GLU A 133 -16.40 7.84 -1.95
CA GLU A 133 -16.65 9.17 -2.55
C GLU A 133 -17.10 10.20 -1.50
N ILE A 134 -17.90 9.77 -0.52
CA ILE A 134 -18.42 10.61 0.57
C ILE A 134 -17.28 11.27 1.37
N GLN A 135 -16.15 10.59 1.53
CA GLN A 135 -14.97 11.09 2.25
C GLN A 135 -14.17 12.14 1.45
N LYS A 136 -14.56 12.42 0.22
CA LYS A 136 -13.90 13.38 -0.70
C LYS A 136 -12.37 13.22 -0.72
N PRO A 137 -11.85 12.04 -1.13
CA PRO A 137 -10.42 11.78 -1.10
C PRO A 137 -9.67 12.73 -2.04
N LYS A 138 -8.52 13.26 -1.58
CA LYS A 138 -7.65 14.09 -2.40
C LYS A 138 -6.89 13.24 -3.41
N ILE A 139 -6.95 13.60 -4.69
CA ILE A 139 -6.27 12.88 -5.77
C ILE A 139 -4.77 13.14 -5.69
N ILE A 140 -3.97 12.09 -5.68
CA ILE A 140 -2.51 12.15 -5.81
C ILE A 140 -2.11 11.56 -7.16
N ASN A 141 -1.58 12.40 -8.04
CA ASN A 141 -1.02 11.96 -9.31
C ASN A 141 0.37 11.37 -9.09
N PHE A 142 0.43 10.07 -8.86
CA PHE A 142 1.66 9.35 -8.56
C PHE A 142 2.66 9.35 -9.73
N ASP A 143 2.19 9.39 -10.94
CA ASP A 143 2.95 9.52 -12.20
C ASP A 143 3.76 10.83 -12.25
N LYS A 144 3.14 11.94 -11.89
CA LYS A 144 3.77 13.28 -11.93
C LYS A 144 4.87 13.48 -10.87
N LEU A 145 4.85 12.68 -9.80
CA LEU A 145 5.86 12.79 -8.73
C LEU A 145 7.26 12.36 -9.20
N ASN A 146 7.37 11.36 -10.07
CA ASN A 146 8.64 10.90 -10.63
C ASN A 146 8.37 10.05 -11.89
N LYS A 147 9.04 10.35 -12.99
CA LYS A 147 8.95 9.61 -14.27
C LYS A 147 9.20 8.10 -14.10
N LYS A 148 10.04 7.69 -13.15
CA LYS A 148 10.34 6.28 -12.88
C LYS A 148 9.24 5.55 -12.08
N ASN A 149 8.18 6.21 -11.65
CA ASN A 149 7.09 5.59 -10.91
C ASN A 149 6.21 4.72 -11.82
N ILE A 150 6.15 5.04 -13.09
CA ILE A 150 5.43 4.29 -14.11
C ILE A 150 6.42 3.45 -14.91
N LEU A 151 6.00 2.24 -15.25
CA LEU A 151 6.68 1.34 -16.15
C LEU A 151 5.90 1.32 -17.47
N VAL A 152 6.53 1.83 -18.51
CA VAL A 152 6.00 1.81 -19.89
C VAL A 152 6.04 0.40 -20.45
#